data_ae2baef3bd8fc94d4c1fd527cb273940
#
_entry.id   ae2baef3bd8fc94d4c1fd527cb273940
#
_cell.length_a   1.000
_cell.length_b   1.000
_cell.length_c   1.000
_cell.angle_alpha   90.00
_cell.angle_beta   90.00
_cell.angle_gamma   90.00
#
_symmetry.space_group_name_H-M   'P 1'
#
loop_
_entity.id
_entity.type
_entity.pdbx_description
1 polymer ?
#
loop_
_entity_poly.entity_id
_entity_poly.type
_entity_poly.pdbx_seq_one_letter_code
_entity_poly.pdbx_strand_id
1 'polypeptide(L)'
;ISSSHTFVAHDANGPAGMVIGNDYGSMAYVALMAVDPALQRRGIGTALMDALIGWAEQRAIACLELDASGMGAPLYERYGFRDDLETHIYTNDNPGSVQSPARRYQPGDFDALLACDRAAFGADRGELLERFFNDPTKTTFVDEVAGEIRGFAGSVYPSIIGPVIASDALSAARLFATAHAAMGGPSRACIPSRNAAAIGIATALGFTRSRSLRHMIRGTPAIGARGDIYARINLGQG
;
A
#
# COMPACT_ATOMS: atom_id res chain seq x y z
N ILE A 1 12.68 -11.35 -12.41
CA ILE A 1 13.41 -10.93 -11.19
C ILE A 1 12.34 -10.57 -10.17
N SER A 2 12.36 -11.18 -8.98
CA SER A 2 11.40 -10.84 -7.92
C SER A 2 11.59 -9.40 -7.49
N SER A 3 10.52 -8.60 -7.51
CA SER A 3 10.51 -7.23 -7.02
C SER A 3 10.66 -7.11 -5.51
N SER A 4 10.60 -8.22 -4.75
CA SER A 4 10.70 -8.25 -3.29
C SER A 4 11.99 -8.90 -2.83
N HIS A 5 12.72 -8.24 -1.91
CA HIS A 5 13.93 -8.75 -1.27
C HIS A 5 13.70 -8.90 0.22
N THR A 6 14.00 -10.08 0.75
CA THR A 6 13.86 -10.40 2.18
C THR A 6 15.23 -10.60 2.81
N PHE A 7 15.50 -9.87 3.89
CA PHE A 7 16.66 -10.06 4.74
C PHE A 7 16.23 -10.71 6.04
N VAL A 8 16.92 -11.76 6.46
CA VAL A 8 16.61 -12.49 7.70
C VAL A 8 17.84 -12.46 8.58
N ALA A 9 17.68 -11.99 9.81
CA ALA A 9 18.70 -12.09 10.85
C ALA A 9 18.52 -13.42 11.61
N HIS A 10 19.61 -14.10 11.89
CA HIS A 10 19.63 -15.33 12.69
C HIS A 10 20.45 -15.12 13.96
N ASP A 11 20.05 -15.78 15.04
CA ASP A 11 20.89 -16.00 16.20
C ASP A 11 21.25 -17.51 16.33
N ALA A 12 21.82 -17.91 17.44
CA ALA A 12 22.21 -19.31 17.67
C ALA A 12 21.02 -20.29 17.70
N ASN A 13 19.78 -19.79 17.86
CA ASN A 13 18.57 -20.59 18.00
C ASN A 13 17.70 -20.57 16.73
N GLY A 14 18.04 -19.76 15.73
CA GLY A 14 17.28 -19.67 14.47
C GLY A 14 16.94 -18.24 14.05
N PRO A 15 15.86 -18.05 13.24
CA PRO A 15 15.45 -16.73 12.77
C PRO A 15 15.08 -15.80 13.94
N ALA A 16 15.71 -14.62 14.01
CA ALA A 16 15.56 -13.63 15.07
C ALA A 16 14.82 -12.36 14.61
N GLY A 17 14.74 -12.12 13.30
CA GLY A 17 14.02 -10.99 12.72
C GLY A 17 14.15 -10.96 11.21
N MET A 18 13.34 -10.11 10.57
CA MET A 18 13.36 -9.95 9.13
C MET A 18 12.96 -8.53 8.71
N VAL A 19 13.40 -8.14 7.52
CA VAL A 19 12.90 -6.96 6.80
C VAL A 19 12.69 -7.29 5.33
N ILE A 20 11.64 -6.73 4.73
CA ILE A 20 11.31 -6.90 3.31
C ILE A 20 11.35 -5.52 2.64
N GLY A 21 12.07 -5.42 1.51
CA GLY A 21 12.03 -4.29 0.61
C GLY A 21 11.40 -4.69 -0.72
N ASN A 22 10.36 -3.97 -1.14
CA ASN A 22 9.75 -4.10 -2.46
C ASN A 22 10.37 -3.07 -3.39
N ASP A 23 11.03 -3.54 -4.45
CA ASP A 23 11.71 -2.71 -5.46
C ASP A 23 10.74 -2.31 -6.57
N TYR A 24 10.57 -1.01 -6.76
CA TYR A 24 9.76 -0.40 -7.83
C TYR A 24 10.62 0.45 -8.78
N GLY A 25 11.92 0.13 -8.90
CA GLY A 25 12.89 0.81 -9.74
C GLY A 25 13.46 2.06 -9.07
N SER A 26 12.87 3.22 -9.28
CA SER A 26 13.33 4.49 -8.70
C SER A 26 13.10 4.62 -7.19
N MET A 27 12.19 3.82 -6.64
CA MET A 27 11.89 3.76 -5.21
C MET A 27 11.71 2.33 -4.73
N ALA A 28 11.83 2.11 -3.42
CA ALA A 28 11.40 0.87 -2.81
C ALA A 28 10.52 1.14 -1.57
N TYR A 29 9.64 0.18 -1.29
CA TYR A 29 8.77 0.22 -0.12
C TYR A 29 9.20 -0.82 0.91
N VAL A 30 9.46 -0.37 2.15
CA VAL A 30 9.80 -1.27 3.26
C VAL A 30 8.51 -1.89 3.80
N ALA A 31 8.29 -3.15 3.43
CA ALA A 31 7.00 -3.82 3.62
C ALA A 31 6.78 -4.32 5.04
N LEU A 32 7.79 -4.95 5.60
CA LEU A 32 7.73 -5.57 6.91
C LEU A 32 9.10 -5.44 7.59
N MET A 33 9.08 -4.99 8.83
CA MET A 33 10.21 -5.05 9.74
C MET A 33 9.71 -5.71 11.03
N ALA A 34 10.24 -6.88 11.33
CA ALA A 34 9.88 -7.62 12.53
C ALA A 34 11.13 -8.16 13.22
N VAL A 35 11.20 -8.05 14.54
CA VAL A 35 12.22 -8.66 15.39
C VAL A 35 11.51 -9.38 16.52
N ASP A 36 11.91 -10.61 16.80
CA ASP A 36 11.38 -11.39 17.92
C ASP A 36 11.36 -10.54 19.20
N PRO A 37 10.20 -10.40 19.87
CA PRO A 37 10.09 -9.60 21.08
C PRO A 37 11.12 -9.94 22.16
N ALA A 38 11.49 -11.21 22.31
CA ALA A 38 12.49 -11.66 23.28
C ALA A 38 13.94 -11.27 22.91
N LEU A 39 14.18 -10.91 21.62
CA LEU A 39 15.49 -10.57 21.08
C LEU A 39 15.62 -9.07 20.73
N GLN A 40 14.61 -8.28 21.00
CA GLN A 40 14.65 -6.83 20.75
C GLN A 40 15.74 -6.14 21.57
N ARG A 41 16.17 -4.95 21.12
CA ARG A 41 17.24 -4.12 21.72
C ARG A 41 18.63 -4.78 21.77
N ARG A 42 18.85 -5.81 20.95
CA ARG A 42 20.17 -6.48 20.79
C ARG A 42 20.87 -6.11 19.47
N GLY A 43 20.44 -5.03 18.82
CA GLY A 43 21.01 -4.58 17.54
C GLY A 43 20.44 -5.24 16.28
N ILE A 44 19.54 -6.24 16.40
CA ILE A 44 19.01 -6.99 15.25
C ILE A 44 18.29 -6.07 14.27
N GLY A 45 17.41 -5.15 14.74
CA GLY A 45 16.74 -4.19 13.87
C GLY A 45 17.70 -3.24 13.16
N THR A 46 18.81 -2.88 13.81
CA THR A 46 19.89 -2.08 13.21
C THR A 46 20.57 -2.87 12.09
N ALA A 47 20.97 -4.11 12.33
CA ALA A 47 21.60 -4.96 11.32
C ALA A 47 20.70 -5.22 10.10
N LEU A 48 19.39 -5.39 10.33
CA LEU A 48 18.41 -5.53 9.24
C LEU A 48 18.28 -4.24 8.42
N MET A 49 18.30 -3.07 9.08
CA MET A 49 18.28 -1.78 8.39
C MET A 49 19.57 -1.53 7.61
N ASP A 50 20.73 -1.87 8.16
CA ASP A 50 22.02 -1.76 7.46
C ASP A 50 22.00 -2.59 6.17
N ALA A 51 21.50 -3.83 6.22
CA ALA A 51 21.35 -4.69 5.06
C ALA A 51 20.39 -4.12 4.01
N LEU A 52 19.22 -3.61 4.44
CA LEU A 52 18.22 -3.01 3.57
C LEU A 52 18.77 -1.74 2.89
N ILE A 53 19.41 -0.85 3.66
CA ILE A 53 19.97 0.39 3.11
C ILE A 53 21.12 0.08 2.13
N GLY A 54 22.03 -0.83 2.49
CA GLY A 54 23.11 -1.25 1.60
C GLY A 54 22.59 -1.85 0.29
N TRP A 55 21.53 -2.64 0.34
CA TRP A 55 20.85 -3.16 -0.83
C TRP A 55 20.26 -2.04 -1.71
N ALA A 56 19.58 -1.07 -1.10
CA ALA A 56 18.98 0.04 -1.82
C ALA A 56 20.04 0.93 -2.50
N GLU A 57 21.16 1.19 -1.81
CA GLU A 57 22.29 1.96 -2.34
C GLU A 57 22.98 1.25 -3.51
N GLN A 58 23.21 -0.07 -3.43
CA GLN A 58 23.78 -0.87 -4.54
C GLN A 58 22.90 -0.88 -5.77
N ARG A 59 21.58 -0.69 -5.62
CA ARG A 59 20.62 -0.63 -6.73
C ARG A 59 20.31 0.80 -7.17
N ALA A 60 20.96 1.80 -6.61
CA ALA A 60 20.73 3.22 -6.88
C ALA A 60 19.25 3.63 -6.68
N ILE A 61 18.57 3.03 -5.70
CA ILE A 61 17.20 3.38 -5.35
C ILE A 61 17.18 4.77 -4.71
N ALA A 62 16.51 5.72 -5.35
CA ALA A 62 16.54 7.11 -4.96
C ALA A 62 15.67 7.43 -3.73
N CYS A 63 14.67 6.60 -3.46
CA CYS A 63 13.71 6.81 -2.36
C CYS A 63 13.33 5.51 -1.69
N LEU A 64 13.26 5.52 -0.36
CA LEU A 64 12.64 4.48 0.45
C LEU A 64 11.42 5.06 1.16
N GLU A 65 10.29 4.35 1.10
CA GLU A 65 9.05 4.71 1.80
C GLU A 65 8.61 3.56 2.73
N LEU A 66 7.94 3.90 3.82
CA LEU A 66 7.37 2.94 4.77
C LEU A 66 6.24 3.54 5.61
N ASP A 67 5.45 2.68 6.23
CA ASP A 67 4.48 3.06 7.26
C ASP A 67 4.96 2.56 8.64
N ALA A 68 5.43 3.48 9.47
CA ALA A 68 6.01 3.21 10.78
C ALA A 68 4.95 3.16 11.88
N SER A 69 5.02 2.15 12.75
CA SER A 69 4.39 2.23 14.07
C SER A 69 5.15 3.23 14.96
N GLY A 70 4.48 3.75 16.01
CA GLY A 70 5.15 4.63 16.97
C GLY A 70 6.40 4.00 17.62
N MET A 71 6.40 2.68 17.79
CA MET A 71 7.53 1.94 18.35
C MET A 71 8.69 1.78 17.33
N GLY A 72 8.37 1.65 16.05
CA GLY A 72 9.38 1.47 14.99
C GLY A 72 10.00 2.78 14.51
N ALA A 73 9.27 3.89 14.56
CA ALA A 73 9.69 5.18 14.03
C ALA A 73 11.07 5.66 14.50
N PRO A 74 11.46 5.55 15.79
CA PRO A 74 12.80 5.97 16.24
C PRO A 74 13.96 5.19 15.59
N LEU A 75 13.72 3.95 15.14
CA LEU A 75 14.72 3.21 14.37
C LEU A 75 14.91 3.86 13.01
N TYR A 76 13.83 4.12 12.29
CA TYR A 76 13.88 4.68 10.93
C TYR A 76 14.44 6.10 10.91
N GLU A 77 14.11 6.93 11.90
CA GLU A 77 14.67 8.29 12.05
C GLU A 77 16.20 8.29 12.09
N ARG A 78 16.82 7.32 12.75
CA ARG A 78 18.29 7.16 12.79
C ARG A 78 18.91 6.86 11.43
N TYR A 79 18.11 6.32 10.49
CA TYR A 79 18.52 6.04 9.12
C TYR A 79 18.12 7.16 8.14
N GLY A 80 17.72 8.33 8.67
CA GLY A 80 17.40 9.50 7.86
C GLY A 80 16.01 9.49 7.23
N PHE A 81 15.13 8.59 7.69
CA PHE A 81 13.71 8.71 7.35
C PHE A 81 13.08 9.89 8.09
N ARG A 82 12.21 10.60 7.40
CA ARG A 82 11.45 11.74 7.93
C ARG A 82 9.97 11.55 7.65
N ASP A 83 9.12 12.12 8.49
CA ASP A 83 7.68 12.12 8.26
C ASP A 83 7.34 12.85 6.96
N ASP A 84 6.41 12.27 6.21
CA ASP A 84 5.75 12.89 5.07
C ASP A 84 4.27 13.15 5.39
N LEU A 85 3.51 12.10 5.70
CA LEU A 85 2.10 12.17 6.05
C LEU A 85 1.75 11.05 7.05
N GLU A 86 0.49 10.92 7.42
CA GLU A 86 -0.01 9.73 8.11
C GLU A 86 -0.78 8.81 7.16
N THR A 87 -0.64 7.50 7.35
CA THR A 87 -1.55 6.50 6.79
C THR A 87 -2.59 6.16 7.83
N HIS A 88 -3.84 6.52 7.57
CA HIS A 88 -4.97 6.21 8.44
C HIS A 88 -5.57 4.85 8.10
N ILE A 89 -5.74 3.99 9.09
CA ILE A 89 -6.47 2.74 8.94
C ILE A 89 -7.94 3.00 9.30
N TYR A 90 -8.80 2.85 8.30
CA TYR A 90 -10.24 2.91 8.44
C TYR A 90 -10.83 1.51 8.44
N THR A 91 -11.80 1.25 9.31
CA THR A 91 -12.49 -0.04 9.44
C THR A 91 -13.99 0.14 9.42
N ASN A 92 -14.68 -0.85 8.85
CA ASN A 92 -16.14 -0.97 8.92
C ASN A 92 -16.49 -2.45 9.12
N ASP A 93 -17.25 -2.76 10.17
CA ASP A 93 -17.64 -4.13 10.52
C ASP A 93 -18.92 -4.58 9.79
N ASN A 94 -19.63 -3.66 9.17
CA ASN A 94 -20.86 -3.96 8.44
C ASN A 94 -20.57 -4.35 7.00
N PRO A 95 -21.43 -5.17 6.37
CA PRO A 95 -21.35 -5.42 4.93
C PRO A 95 -21.64 -4.16 4.14
N GLY A 96 -20.92 -3.97 3.03
CA GLY A 96 -21.16 -2.89 2.10
C GLY A 96 -22.38 -3.14 1.20
N SER A 97 -22.94 -2.06 0.65
CA SER A 97 -23.93 -2.09 -0.41
C SER A 97 -23.58 -1.07 -1.49
N VAL A 98 -23.97 -1.35 -2.73
CA VAL A 98 -23.74 -0.45 -3.86
C VAL A 98 -24.87 -0.59 -4.86
N GLN A 99 -25.44 0.56 -5.32
CA GLN A 99 -26.55 0.56 -6.30
C GLN A 99 -26.05 0.42 -7.74
N SER A 100 -24.92 1.03 -8.07
CA SER A 100 -24.32 0.99 -9.41
C SER A 100 -22.84 0.57 -9.28
N PRO A 101 -22.57 -0.74 -9.24
CA PRO A 101 -21.21 -1.22 -9.05
C PRO A 101 -20.32 -0.94 -10.26
N ALA A 102 -19.04 -0.73 -10.01
CA ALA A 102 -18.00 -0.76 -11.02
C ALA A 102 -17.89 -2.19 -11.60
N ARG A 103 -17.50 -2.31 -12.87
CA ARG A 103 -17.37 -3.61 -13.50
C ARG A 103 -16.14 -4.39 -13.00
N ARG A 104 -16.14 -5.69 -13.19
CA ARG A 104 -14.93 -6.50 -12.91
C ARG A 104 -13.84 -6.21 -13.93
N TYR A 105 -12.61 -6.32 -13.47
CA TYR A 105 -11.40 -6.32 -14.30
C TYR A 105 -11.45 -7.41 -15.36
N GLN A 106 -10.91 -7.09 -16.53
CA GLN A 106 -10.66 -8.03 -17.64
C GLN A 106 -9.19 -7.93 -18.05
N PRO A 107 -8.56 -9.01 -18.56
CA PRO A 107 -7.14 -8.98 -18.93
C PRO A 107 -6.75 -7.86 -19.90
N GLY A 108 -7.65 -7.44 -20.78
CA GLY A 108 -7.44 -6.30 -21.70
C GLY A 108 -7.35 -4.92 -21.04
N ASP A 109 -7.69 -4.81 -19.75
CA ASP A 109 -7.60 -3.54 -19.00
C ASP A 109 -6.19 -3.28 -18.46
N PHE A 110 -5.31 -4.30 -18.42
CA PHE A 110 -4.05 -4.27 -17.67
C PHE A 110 -3.21 -3.02 -17.96
N ASP A 111 -2.96 -2.74 -19.24
CA ASP A 111 -2.09 -1.62 -19.62
C ASP A 111 -2.66 -0.27 -19.18
N ALA A 112 -3.99 -0.08 -19.29
CA ALA A 112 -4.66 1.13 -18.84
C ALA A 112 -4.60 1.29 -17.31
N LEU A 113 -4.83 0.20 -16.55
CA LEU A 113 -4.72 0.23 -15.09
C LEU A 113 -3.27 0.48 -14.63
N LEU A 114 -2.30 -0.11 -15.30
CA LEU A 114 -0.89 0.12 -15.02
C LEU A 114 -0.50 1.58 -15.30
N ALA A 115 -1.04 2.18 -16.36
CA ALA A 115 -0.83 3.61 -16.65
C ALA A 115 -1.43 4.51 -15.55
N CYS A 116 -2.66 4.22 -15.09
CA CYS A 116 -3.28 4.92 -13.95
C CYS A 116 -2.44 4.80 -12.69
N ASP A 117 -1.96 3.59 -12.38
CA ASP A 117 -1.15 3.32 -11.21
C ASP A 117 0.20 4.08 -11.25
N ARG A 118 0.91 4.00 -12.36
CA ARG A 118 2.19 4.72 -12.56
C ARG A 118 2.02 6.23 -12.42
N ALA A 119 0.96 6.78 -13.00
CA ALA A 119 0.66 8.20 -12.89
C ALA A 119 0.39 8.63 -11.44
N ALA A 120 -0.39 7.86 -10.68
CA ALA A 120 -0.73 8.14 -9.30
C ALA A 120 0.44 7.87 -8.34
N PHE A 121 1.07 6.70 -8.45
CA PHE A 121 2.10 6.24 -7.52
C PHE A 121 3.47 6.86 -7.78
N GLY A 122 3.81 7.10 -9.05
CA GLY A 122 5.08 7.70 -9.47
C GLY A 122 6.23 6.71 -9.61
N ALA A 123 5.97 5.40 -9.55
CA ALA A 123 6.94 4.33 -9.76
C ALA A 123 6.28 3.12 -10.43
N ASP A 124 7.08 2.16 -10.89
CA ASP A 124 6.59 0.99 -11.61
C ASP A 124 6.24 -0.16 -10.67
N ARG A 125 4.94 -0.40 -10.48
CA ARG A 125 4.42 -1.55 -9.72
C ARG A 125 3.86 -2.65 -10.64
N GLY A 126 4.22 -2.68 -11.92
CA GLY A 126 3.64 -3.57 -12.92
C GLY A 126 3.69 -5.04 -12.53
N GLU A 127 4.84 -5.55 -12.10
CA GLU A 127 4.99 -6.95 -11.66
C GLU A 127 4.11 -7.28 -10.43
N LEU A 128 3.99 -6.32 -9.51
CA LEU A 128 3.09 -6.46 -8.34
C LEU A 128 1.63 -6.50 -8.76
N LEU A 129 1.21 -5.58 -9.64
CA LEU A 129 -0.17 -5.49 -10.11
C LEU A 129 -0.55 -6.68 -10.98
N GLU A 130 0.35 -7.18 -11.83
CA GLU A 130 0.10 -8.39 -12.61
C GLU A 130 -0.18 -9.60 -11.71
N ARG A 131 0.63 -9.79 -10.67
CA ARG A 131 0.38 -10.84 -9.67
C ARG A 131 -0.92 -10.58 -8.90
N PHE A 132 -1.19 -9.31 -8.58
CA PHE A 132 -2.39 -8.93 -7.85
C PHE A 132 -3.66 -9.26 -8.65
N PHE A 133 -3.70 -8.91 -9.94
CA PHE A 133 -4.89 -9.10 -10.78
C PHE A 133 -5.11 -10.57 -11.16
N ASN A 134 -4.06 -11.38 -11.18
CA ASN A 134 -4.14 -12.81 -11.48
C ASN A 134 -4.33 -13.71 -10.23
N ASP A 135 -4.35 -13.13 -9.03
CA ASP A 135 -4.54 -13.88 -7.79
C ASP A 135 -6.02 -14.17 -7.55
N PRO A 136 -6.45 -15.46 -7.52
CA PRO A 136 -7.86 -15.82 -7.38
C PRO A 136 -8.47 -15.44 -6.02
N THR A 137 -7.65 -15.10 -5.03
CA THR A 137 -8.12 -14.63 -3.71
C THR A 137 -8.39 -13.14 -3.68
N LYS A 138 -8.16 -12.44 -4.79
CA LYS A 138 -8.35 -11.00 -4.96
C LYS A 138 -9.40 -10.73 -6.03
N THR A 139 -10.06 -9.61 -5.90
CA THR A 139 -11.00 -9.14 -6.93
C THR A 139 -10.67 -7.71 -7.28
N THR A 140 -10.56 -7.43 -8.57
CA THR A 140 -10.32 -6.07 -9.08
C THR A 140 -11.55 -5.57 -9.81
N PHE A 141 -11.89 -4.32 -9.54
CA PHE A 141 -12.98 -3.58 -10.16
C PHE A 141 -12.43 -2.39 -10.94
N VAL A 142 -13.09 -2.06 -12.04
CA VAL A 142 -12.71 -0.98 -12.96
C VAL A 142 -13.89 -0.03 -13.10
N ASP A 143 -13.66 1.24 -12.90
CA ASP A 143 -14.63 2.29 -13.21
C ASP A 143 -14.38 2.81 -14.61
N GLU A 144 -15.39 2.66 -15.47
CA GLU A 144 -15.34 3.08 -16.87
C GLU A 144 -16.52 4.00 -17.16
N VAL A 145 -16.24 5.17 -17.70
CA VAL A 145 -17.24 6.18 -18.07
C VAL A 145 -17.05 6.55 -19.54
N ALA A 146 -18.07 6.34 -20.34
CA ALA A 146 -18.06 6.64 -21.78
C ALA A 146 -16.90 5.97 -22.55
N GLY A 147 -16.53 4.74 -22.16
CA GLY A 147 -15.43 3.97 -22.78
C GLY A 147 -14.04 4.35 -22.29
N GLU A 148 -13.92 5.24 -21.31
CA GLU A 148 -12.67 5.67 -20.72
C GLU A 148 -12.54 5.14 -19.29
N ILE A 149 -11.43 4.45 -18.99
CA ILE A 149 -11.12 3.97 -17.65
C ILE A 149 -10.74 5.16 -16.77
N ARG A 150 -11.47 5.35 -15.68
CA ARG A 150 -11.28 6.42 -14.69
C ARG A 150 -10.52 5.96 -13.46
N GLY A 151 -10.37 4.66 -13.26
CA GLY A 151 -9.64 4.11 -12.14
C GLY A 151 -9.97 2.65 -11.86
N PHE A 152 -9.40 2.15 -10.78
CA PHE A 152 -9.63 0.77 -10.34
C PHE A 152 -9.57 0.64 -8.82
N ALA A 153 -10.17 -0.43 -8.31
CA ALA A 153 -10.08 -0.82 -6.92
C ALA A 153 -9.83 -2.31 -6.76
N GLY A 154 -9.02 -2.66 -5.76
CA GLY A 154 -8.80 -4.02 -5.33
C GLY A 154 -9.58 -4.38 -4.08
N SER A 155 -9.98 -5.64 -3.99
CA SER A 155 -10.59 -6.27 -2.83
C SER A 155 -9.79 -7.51 -2.49
N VAL A 156 -9.12 -7.52 -1.33
CA VAL A 156 -8.28 -8.63 -0.87
C VAL A 156 -8.96 -9.34 0.29
N TYR A 157 -9.47 -10.52 0.01
CA TYR A 157 -10.08 -11.34 1.06
C TYR A 157 -9.05 -11.64 2.18
N PRO A 158 -9.42 -11.61 3.46
CA PRO A 158 -10.80 -11.52 3.96
C PRO A 158 -11.29 -10.09 4.24
N SER A 159 -10.46 -9.03 4.16
CA SER A 159 -10.91 -7.76 4.72
C SER A 159 -10.24 -6.48 4.18
N ILE A 160 -9.39 -6.53 3.17
CA ILE A 160 -8.64 -5.34 2.73
C ILE A 160 -9.26 -4.77 1.45
N ILE A 161 -9.59 -3.48 1.47
CA ILE A 161 -9.91 -2.67 0.30
C ILE A 161 -8.66 -1.88 -0.08
N GLY A 162 -8.14 -2.15 -1.26
CA GLY A 162 -6.95 -1.48 -1.81
C GLY A 162 -6.24 -2.34 -2.87
N PRO A 163 -5.59 -1.68 -3.84
CA PRO A 163 -5.55 -0.23 -4.03
C PRO A 163 -6.93 0.35 -4.44
N VAL A 164 -7.14 1.65 -4.19
CA VAL A 164 -8.19 2.43 -4.85
C VAL A 164 -7.52 3.63 -5.49
N ILE A 165 -7.45 3.63 -6.80
CA ILE A 165 -6.85 4.68 -7.63
C ILE A 165 -7.89 5.18 -8.60
N ALA A 166 -8.10 6.50 -8.66
CA ALA A 166 -9.07 7.11 -9.54
C ALA A 166 -8.70 8.55 -9.88
N SER A 167 -9.06 8.98 -11.10
CA SER A 167 -8.83 10.33 -11.59
C SER A 167 -9.76 11.39 -10.98
N ASP A 168 -10.83 10.96 -10.31
CA ASP A 168 -11.80 11.85 -9.66
C ASP A 168 -12.51 11.16 -8.48
N ALA A 169 -13.12 12.00 -7.61
CA ALA A 169 -13.76 11.53 -6.38
C ALA A 169 -15.04 10.72 -6.62
N LEU A 170 -15.77 10.93 -7.74
CA LEU A 170 -16.99 10.18 -8.04
C LEU A 170 -16.66 8.75 -8.43
N SER A 171 -15.67 8.59 -9.30
CA SER A 171 -15.12 7.28 -9.68
C SER A 171 -14.53 6.54 -8.47
N ALA A 172 -13.79 7.26 -7.63
CA ALA A 172 -13.25 6.69 -6.38
C ALA A 172 -14.37 6.22 -5.43
N ALA A 173 -15.43 6.99 -5.25
CA ALA A 173 -16.56 6.61 -4.39
C ALA A 173 -17.27 5.35 -4.90
N ARG A 174 -17.48 5.24 -6.22
CA ARG A 174 -18.07 4.05 -6.84
C ARG A 174 -17.19 2.82 -6.66
N LEU A 175 -15.89 2.97 -6.92
CA LEU A 175 -14.88 1.91 -6.76
C LEU A 175 -14.79 1.42 -5.32
N PHE A 176 -14.70 2.35 -4.37
CA PHE A 176 -14.59 2.03 -2.95
C PHE A 176 -15.84 1.31 -2.43
N ALA A 177 -17.04 1.81 -2.79
CA ALA A 177 -18.31 1.18 -2.43
C ALA A 177 -18.44 -0.23 -3.04
N THR A 178 -18.03 -0.40 -4.31
CA THR A 178 -18.03 -1.70 -4.98
C THR A 178 -17.11 -2.70 -4.29
N ALA A 179 -15.86 -2.28 -3.98
CA ALA A 179 -14.90 -3.13 -3.30
C ALA A 179 -15.37 -3.51 -1.89
N HIS A 180 -15.98 -2.56 -1.15
CA HIS A 180 -16.57 -2.83 0.15
C HIS A 180 -17.74 -3.81 0.10
N ALA A 181 -18.67 -3.62 -0.85
CA ALA A 181 -19.79 -4.55 -1.04
C ALA A 181 -19.32 -5.97 -1.39
N ALA A 182 -18.26 -6.10 -2.18
CA ALA A 182 -17.70 -7.38 -2.57
C ALA A 182 -17.05 -8.15 -1.39
N MET A 183 -16.66 -7.48 -0.30
CA MET A 183 -16.16 -8.13 0.90
C MET A 183 -17.26 -8.91 1.63
N GLY A 184 -18.51 -8.43 1.58
CA GLY A 184 -19.65 -9.06 2.23
C GLY A 184 -19.60 -9.08 3.76
N GLY A 185 -18.67 -8.36 4.38
CA GLY A 185 -18.44 -8.33 5.82
C GLY A 185 -17.40 -7.29 6.24
N PRO A 186 -16.75 -7.48 7.39
CA PRO A 186 -15.77 -6.53 7.91
C PRO A 186 -14.69 -6.20 6.89
N SER A 187 -14.38 -4.92 6.77
CA SER A 187 -13.36 -4.46 5.84
C SER A 187 -12.55 -3.28 6.39
N ARG A 188 -11.35 -3.10 5.83
CA ARG A 188 -10.42 -2.04 6.22
C ARG A 188 -9.73 -1.47 4.99
N ALA A 189 -9.36 -0.18 5.07
CA ALA A 189 -8.62 0.51 4.04
C ALA A 189 -7.49 1.35 4.64
N CYS A 190 -6.38 1.47 3.92
CA CYS A 190 -5.24 2.30 4.28
C CYS A 190 -5.31 3.62 3.50
N ILE A 191 -5.75 4.69 4.14
CA ILE A 191 -6.05 5.97 3.48
C ILE A 191 -4.96 7.00 3.81
N PRO A 192 -4.31 7.62 2.79
CA PRO A 192 -3.39 8.73 3.02
C PRO A 192 -4.09 9.93 3.69
N SER A 193 -3.52 10.48 4.76
CA SER A 193 -4.14 11.58 5.54
C SER A 193 -4.38 12.87 4.74
N ARG A 194 -3.61 13.08 3.67
CA ARG A 194 -3.76 14.24 2.78
C ARG A 194 -4.90 14.11 1.78
N ASN A 195 -5.48 12.92 1.59
CA ASN A 195 -6.60 12.74 0.67
C ASN A 195 -7.94 12.95 1.41
N ALA A 196 -8.38 14.19 1.51
CA ALA A 196 -9.63 14.56 2.19
C ALA A 196 -10.87 13.94 1.51
N ALA A 197 -10.84 13.78 0.17
CA ALA A 197 -11.93 13.14 -0.57
C ALA A 197 -12.05 11.66 -0.19
N ALA A 198 -10.93 10.93 -0.09
CA ALA A 198 -10.92 9.54 0.33
C ALA A 198 -11.45 9.37 1.77
N ILE A 199 -11.06 10.26 2.67
CA ILE A 199 -11.57 10.29 4.06
C ILE A 199 -13.07 10.51 4.07
N GLY A 200 -13.57 11.49 3.28
CA GLY A 200 -15.01 11.78 3.15
C GLY A 200 -15.80 10.58 2.61
N ILE A 201 -15.29 9.94 1.55
CA ILE A 201 -15.90 8.73 0.97
C ILE A 201 -15.97 7.59 2.00
N ALA A 202 -14.86 7.28 2.66
CA ALA A 202 -14.83 6.22 3.66
C ALA A 202 -15.81 6.52 4.82
N THR A 203 -15.85 7.75 5.32
CA THR A 203 -16.77 8.18 6.37
C THR A 203 -18.23 8.05 5.93
N ALA A 204 -18.58 8.49 4.71
CA ALA A 204 -19.92 8.37 4.16
C ALA A 204 -20.36 6.91 4.00
N LEU A 205 -19.42 5.99 3.75
CA LEU A 205 -19.66 4.55 3.72
C LEU A 205 -19.68 3.89 5.11
N GLY A 206 -19.60 4.66 6.19
CA GLY A 206 -19.67 4.16 7.57
C GLY A 206 -18.35 3.63 8.13
N PHE A 207 -17.22 3.90 7.46
CA PHE A 207 -15.91 3.56 8.02
C PHE A 207 -15.50 4.53 9.12
N THR A 208 -14.85 4.02 10.13
CA THR A 208 -14.28 4.79 11.24
C THR A 208 -12.76 4.61 11.30
N ARG A 209 -12.05 5.67 11.66
CA ARG A 209 -10.59 5.60 11.82
C ARG A 209 -10.24 4.82 13.09
N SER A 210 -9.56 3.69 12.94
CA SER A 210 -9.14 2.82 14.05
C SER A 210 -7.75 3.17 14.58
N ARG A 211 -6.81 3.54 13.70
CA ARG A 211 -5.45 3.95 14.07
C ARG A 211 -4.78 4.73 12.93
N SER A 212 -3.61 5.34 13.23
CA SER A 212 -2.73 5.97 12.25
C SER A 212 -1.32 5.40 12.36
N LEU A 213 -0.60 5.42 11.23
CA LEU A 213 0.83 5.16 11.15
C LEU A 213 1.53 6.38 10.56
N ARG A 214 2.79 6.57 10.92
CA ARG A 214 3.63 7.60 10.32
C ARG A 214 4.12 7.10 8.97
N HIS A 215 3.68 7.71 7.87
CA HIS A 215 4.30 7.47 6.58
C HIS A 215 5.61 8.24 6.52
N MET A 216 6.71 7.53 6.36
CA MET A 216 8.05 8.10 6.41
C MET A 216 8.78 7.83 5.11
N ILE A 217 9.61 8.79 4.71
CA ILE A 217 10.42 8.74 3.49
C ILE A 217 11.89 9.02 3.78
N ARG A 218 12.78 8.36 3.03
CA ARG A 218 14.21 8.62 2.95
C ARG A 218 14.60 8.83 1.50
N GLY A 219 15.32 9.90 1.19
CA GLY A 219 15.71 10.27 -0.18
C GLY A 219 14.72 11.19 -0.87
N THR A 220 14.71 11.18 -2.20
CA THR A 220 13.88 12.03 -3.04
C THR A 220 12.62 11.29 -3.45
N PRO A 221 11.41 11.75 -3.06
CA PRO A 221 10.17 11.07 -3.40
C PRO A 221 9.97 10.96 -4.91
N ALA A 222 9.37 9.86 -5.34
CA ALA A 222 8.90 9.70 -6.70
C ALA A 222 7.79 10.73 -7.00
N ILE A 223 7.83 11.29 -8.22
CA ILE A 223 6.82 12.25 -8.68
C ILE A 223 5.62 11.48 -9.21
N GLY A 224 4.46 11.67 -8.59
CA GLY A 224 3.18 11.09 -8.99
C GLY A 224 2.01 11.92 -8.49
N ALA A 225 0.84 11.73 -9.09
CA ALA A 225 -0.42 12.34 -8.68
C ALA A 225 -0.96 11.64 -7.42
N ARG A 226 -0.23 11.76 -6.31
CA ARG A 226 -0.54 11.05 -5.04
C ARG A 226 -1.95 11.33 -4.50
N GLY A 227 -2.59 12.42 -4.95
CA GLY A 227 -4.00 12.72 -4.66
C GLY A 227 -4.99 11.74 -5.28
N ASP A 228 -4.60 11.03 -6.32
CA ASP A 228 -5.42 10.01 -6.98
C ASP A 228 -5.38 8.65 -6.27
N ILE A 229 -4.58 8.52 -5.21
CA ILE A 229 -4.55 7.34 -4.34
C ILE A 229 -5.57 7.54 -3.22
N TYR A 230 -6.73 6.91 -3.33
CA TYR A 230 -7.80 6.93 -2.34
C TYR A 230 -7.63 5.85 -1.26
N ALA A 231 -7.05 4.72 -1.62
CA ALA A 231 -6.55 3.75 -0.65
C ALA A 231 -5.28 3.08 -1.20
N ARG A 232 -4.32 2.83 -0.31
CA ARG A 232 -3.11 2.06 -0.63
C ARG A 232 -3.44 0.58 -0.79
N ILE A 233 -2.59 -0.19 -1.45
CA ILE A 233 -2.75 -1.66 -1.52
C ILE A 233 -2.80 -2.24 -0.10
N ASN A 234 -1.80 -1.93 0.69
CA ASN A 234 -1.70 -2.25 2.12
C ASN A 234 -0.50 -1.50 2.72
N LEU A 235 -0.17 -1.77 3.99
CA LEU A 235 0.95 -1.14 4.70
C LEU A 235 2.35 -1.62 4.26
N GLY A 236 2.44 -2.58 3.38
CA GLY A 236 3.73 -3.13 2.95
C GLY A 236 4.01 -2.94 1.46
N GLN A 237 3.09 -2.37 0.72
CA GLN A 237 3.20 -2.27 -0.75
C GLN A 237 2.91 -0.86 -1.29
N GLY A 238 2.58 0.07 -0.40
CA GLY A 238 2.25 1.45 -0.74
C GLY A 238 0.89 1.70 -1.37
#